data_c11d2c28533d51b35aa6620f5f6fd69b
#
_entry.id   c11d2c28533d51b35aa6620f5f6fd69b
#
_cell.length_a   1.000
_cell.length_b   1.000
_cell.length_c   1.000
_cell.angle_alpha   90.00
_cell.angle_beta   90.00
_cell.angle_gamma   90.00
#
_symmetry.space_group_name_H-M   'P 1'
#
loop_
_entity.id
_entity.type
_entity.pdbx_description
1 polymer ?
#
loop_
_entity_poly.entity_id
_entity_poly.type
_entity_poly.pdbx_seq_one_letter_code
_entity_poly.pdbx_strand_id
1 'polypeptide(L)'
;MLREVAEYPNSFGPLAPGDERIDTGRYTLCLGAGSTWNTVQRQRFPLEQVDDVLEEVRAELRARGRARTQWEVGSSAPAGLVEALLERGLVPDRDPYAVALVLTREPPEISPIFAARRVETLEELEAACEVQWEAFGSTPAQRLNGPQSRD
;
A
#
# COMPACT_ATOMS: atom_id res chain seq x y z
N MET A 1 -11.61 -14.84 -1.10
CA MET A 1 -10.59 -14.66 -0.04
C MET A 1 -9.17 -14.62 -0.58
N LEU A 2 -8.57 -15.70 -1.17
CA LEU A 2 -7.17 -15.66 -1.67
C LEU A 2 -6.91 -14.51 -2.66
N ARG A 3 -7.80 -14.31 -3.63
CA ARG A 3 -7.69 -13.22 -4.60
C ARG A 3 -7.70 -11.85 -3.93
N GLU A 4 -8.58 -11.65 -2.99
CA GLU A 4 -8.72 -10.38 -2.27
C GLU A 4 -7.49 -10.09 -1.38
N VAL A 5 -6.93 -11.11 -0.74
CA VAL A 5 -5.65 -10.99 0.00
C VAL A 5 -4.50 -10.62 -0.94
N ALA A 6 -4.49 -11.16 -2.16
CA ALA A 6 -3.49 -10.83 -3.16
C ALA A 6 -3.63 -9.39 -3.67
N GLU A 7 -4.86 -8.97 -3.97
CA GLU A 7 -5.14 -7.63 -4.50
C GLU A 7 -4.97 -6.52 -3.44
N TYR A 8 -5.19 -6.84 -2.17
CA TYR A 8 -5.22 -5.86 -1.08
C TYR A 8 -4.45 -6.32 0.16
N PRO A 9 -3.14 -6.55 0.06
CA PRO A 9 -2.35 -7.12 1.15
C PRO A 9 -2.40 -6.26 2.42
N ASN A 10 -2.46 -4.93 2.30
CA ASN A 10 -2.50 -4.01 3.44
C ASN A 10 -3.82 -4.09 4.22
N SER A 11 -4.88 -4.58 3.60
CA SER A 11 -6.17 -4.80 4.28
C SER A 11 -6.16 -6.00 5.22
N PHE A 12 -5.19 -6.90 5.09
CA PHE A 12 -5.15 -8.17 5.82
C PHE A 12 -3.88 -8.38 6.64
N GLY A 13 -2.80 -7.70 6.27
CA GLY A 13 -1.51 -7.81 6.94
C GLY A 13 -1.53 -7.23 8.37
N PRO A 14 -0.50 -7.55 9.18
CA PRO A 14 -0.29 -6.88 10.45
C PRO A 14 -0.03 -5.39 10.24
N LEU A 15 -0.47 -4.57 11.18
CA LEU A 15 -0.16 -3.13 11.17
C LEU A 15 1.24 -2.91 11.76
N ALA A 16 2.02 -2.05 11.13
CA ALA A 16 3.26 -1.56 11.71
C ALA A 16 2.94 -0.54 12.84
N PRO A 17 3.88 -0.27 13.74
CA PRO A 17 3.69 0.74 14.77
C PRO A 17 3.34 2.11 14.17
N GLY A 18 2.22 2.67 14.60
CA GLY A 18 1.71 3.95 14.12
C GLY A 18 0.86 3.90 12.85
N ASP A 19 0.71 2.73 12.24
CA ASP A 19 -0.26 2.55 11.16
C ASP A 19 -1.68 2.38 11.73
N GLU A 20 -2.66 2.80 10.94
CA GLU A 20 -4.08 2.67 11.27
C GLU A 20 -4.81 2.00 10.10
N ARG A 21 -5.82 1.20 10.40
CA ARG A 21 -6.72 0.62 9.41
C ARG A 21 -8.16 0.80 9.83
N ILE A 22 -8.95 1.40 8.95
CA ILE A 22 -10.39 1.64 9.13
C ILE A 22 -11.12 0.75 8.13
N ASP A 23 -11.85 -0.25 8.63
CA ASP A 23 -12.70 -1.12 7.81
C ASP A 23 -14.18 -0.75 8.07
N THR A 24 -14.84 -0.21 7.05
CA THR A 24 -16.24 0.20 7.14
C THR A 24 -17.20 -0.86 6.60
N GLY A 25 -16.70 -1.99 6.11
CA GLY A 25 -17.49 -2.95 5.33
C GLY A 25 -17.74 -2.54 3.88
N ARG A 26 -17.73 -1.24 3.56
CA ARG A 26 -17.82 -0.70 2.19
C ARG A 26 -16.44 -0.52 1.54
N TYR A 27 -15.45 -0.19 2.33
CA TYR A 27 -14.04 -0.05 1.91
C TYR A 27 -13.12 -0.24 3.12
N THR A 28 -11.84 -0.39 2.84
CA THR A 28 -10.79 -0.34 3.86
C THR A 28 -9.87 0.84 3.57
N LEU A 29 -9.69 1.74 4.55
CA LEU A 29 -8.73 2.83 4.49
C LEU A 29 -7.52 2.47 5.34
N CYS A 30 -6.37 2.33 4.70
CA CYS A 30 -5.09 2.08 5.34
C CYS A 30 -4.29 3.38 5.42
N LEU A 31 -3.79 3.70 6.60
CA LEU A 31 -3.08 4.94 6.90
C LEU A 31 -1.73 4.58 7.51
N GLY A 32 -0.63 4.95 6.84
CA GLY A 32 0.71 4.76 7.37
C GLY A 32 1.02 5.71 8.54
N ALA A 33 2.02 5.39 9.33
CA ALA A 33 2.48 6.23 10.45
C ALA A 33 2.85 7.66 9.99
N GLY A 34 3.37 7.79 8.75
CA GLY A 34 3.59 9.09 8.10
C GLY A 34 2.34 9.59 7.38
N SER A 35 2.30 10.89 7.08
CA SER A 35 1.15 11.51 6.40
C SER A 35 1.05 11.20 4.90
N THR A 36 2.05 10.55 4.33
CA THR A 36 2.20 10.39 2.87
C THR A 36 1.56 9.12 2.31
N TRP A 37 1.46 8.06 3.11
CA TRP A 37 0.87 6.81 2.67
C TRP A 37 -0.55 6.66 3.23
N ASN A 38 -1.53 6.78 2.35
CA ASN A 38 -2.94 6.62 2.67
C ASN A 38 -3.62 5.93 1.48
N THR A 39 -4.17 4.75 1.68
CA THR A 39 -4.68 3.93 0.59
C THR A 39 -6.09 3.44 0.87
N VAL A 40 -7.00 3.62 -0.11
CA VAL A 40 -8.34 3.04 -0.08
C VAL A 40 -8.34 1.74 -0.87
N GLN A 41 -8.71 0.67 -0.21
CA GLN A 41 -8.74 -0.69 -0.74
C GLN A 41 -10.11 -1.35 -0.53
N ARG A 42 -10.34 -2.51 -1.16
CA ARG A 42 -11.52 -3.37 -0.94
C ARG A 42 -12.86 -2.62 -1.11
N GLN A 43 -13.01 -1.90 -2.22
CA GLN A 43 -14.24 -1.19 -2.52
C GLN A 43 -15.40 -2.18 -2.74
N ARG A 44 -16.42 -2.10 -1.88
CA ARG A 44 -17.59 -3.00 -1.85
C ARG A 44 -18.92 -2.25 -1.79
N PHE A 45 -18.96 -1.06 -2.30
CA PHE A 45 -20.16 -0.21 -2.35
C PHE A 45 -20.71 -0.13 -3.77
N PRO A 46 -22.00 0.06 -3.96
CA PRO A 46 -22.56 0.30 -5.29
C PRO A 46 -22.12 1.67 -5.83
N LEU A 47 -22.02 1.81 -7.17
CA LEU A 47 -21.50 3.03 -7.82
C LEU A 47 -22.26 4.30 -7.41
N GLU A 48 -23.54 4.19 -7.12
CA GLU A 48 -24.37 5.31 -6.69
C GLU A 48 -23.90 5.95 -5.39
N GLN A 49 -23.10 5.23 -4.60
CA GLN A 49 -22.54 5.71 -3.34
C GLN A 49 -21.12 6.30 -3.47
N VAL A 50 -20.58 6.40 -4.67
CA VAL A 50 -19.20 6.85 -4.87
C VAL A 50 -18.94 8.24 -4.28
N ASP A 51 -19.89 9.17 -4.41
CA ASP A 51 -19.76 10.52 -3.88
C ASP A 51 -19.77 10.54 -2.36
N ASP A 52 -20.67 9.77 -1.74
CA ASP A 52 -20.74 9.64 -0.28
C ASP A 52 -19.47 9.03 0.28
N VAL A 53 -18.95 7.97 -0.36
CA VAL A 53 -17.70 7.32 0.07
C VAL A 53 -16.49 8.22 -0.11
N LEU A 54 -16.41 8.98 -1.20
CA LEU A 54 -15.34 9.96 -1.41
C LEU A 54 -15.35 11.03 -0.30
N GLU A 55 -16.53 11.55 0.05
CA GLU A 55 -16.62 12.55 1.09
C GLU A 55 -16.29 11.97 2.49
N GLU A 56 -16.73 10.76 2.79
CA GLU A 56 -16.37 10.05 4.02
C GLU A 56 -14.86 9.84 4.12
N VAL A 57 -14.20 9.34 3.07
CA VAL A 57 -12.75 9.18 3.04
C VAL A 57 -12.03 10.53 3.23
N ARG A 58 -12.51 11.59 2.57
CA ARG A 58 -11.95 12.94 2.74
C ARG A 58 -12.13 13.45 4.17
N ALA A 59 -13.26 13.19 4.80
CA ALA A 59 -13.51 13.57 6.19
C ALA A 59 -12.54 12.83 7.14
N GLU A 60 -12.35 11.53 6.96
CA GLU A 60 -11.40 10.72 7.74
C GLU A 60 -9.95 11.23 7.59
N LEU A 61 -9.55 11.59 6.38
CA LEU A 61 -8.23 12.15 6.11
C LEU A 61 -8.08 13.54 6.77
N ARG A 62 -9.06 14.43 6.60
CA ARG A 62 -9.03 15.77 7.21
C ARG A 62 -8.94 15.72 8.73
N ALA A 63 -9.70 14.82 9.37
CA ALA A 63 -9.67 14.64 10.82
C ALA A 63 -8.27 14.25 11.35
N ARG A 64 -7.41 13.70 10.48
CA ARG A 64 -6.03 13.30 10.79
C ARG A 64 -4.97 14.22 10.19
N GLY A 65 -5.37 15.38 9.66
CA GLY A 65 -4.45 16.32 9.01
C GLY A 65 -3.80 15.79 7.72
N ARG A 66 -4.46 14.85 7.04
CA ARG A 66 -3.96 14.22 5.81
C ARG A 66 -4.65 14.82 4.59
N ALA A 67 -3.90 15.03 3.49
CA ALA A 67 -4.41 15.74 2.31
C ALA A 67 -4.47 14.86 1.05
N ARG A 68 -3.87 13.68 1.07
CA ARG A 68 -3.75 12.82 -0.12
C ARG A 68 -4.13 11.40 0.21
N THR A 69 -4.71 10.71 -0.77
CA THR A 69 -4.96 9.27 -0.71
C THR A 69 -4.83 8.68 -2.10
N GLN A 70 -4.43 7.42 -2.14
CA GLN A 70 -4.40 6.59 -3.32
C GLN A 70 -5.59 5.61 -3.28
N TRP A 71 -6.18 5.33 -4.43
CA TRP A 71 -7.24 4.33 -4.57
C TRP A 71 -6.69 3.14 -5.34
N GLU A 72 -6.55 2.03 -4.68
CA GLU A 72 -6.15 0.76 -5.30
C GLU A 72 -7.41 0.00 -5.69
N VAL A 73 -7.78 0.08 -6.96
CA VAL A 73 -8.99 -0.54 -7.50
C VAL A 73 -8.62 -1.88 -8.13
N GLY A 74 -8.97 -2.95 -7.44
CA GLY A 74 -8.72 -4.32 -7.92
C GLY A 74 -9.90 -4.89 -8.70
N SER A 75 -9.74 -6.11 -9.14
CA SER A 75 -10.70 -6.79 -10.00
C SER A 75 -12.04 -7.14 -9.31
N SER A 76 -12.09 -7.08 -7.98
CA SER A 76 -13.28 -7.30 -7.17
C SER A 76 -14.07 -6.03 -6.88
N ALA A 77 -13.55 -4.87 -7.28
CA ALA A 77 -14.24 -3.59 -7.14
C ALA A 77 -15.48 -3.52 -8.05
N PRO A 78 -16.45 -2.63 -7.75
CA PRO A 78 -17.61 -2.43 -8.62
C PRO A 78 -17.21 -2.08 -10.04
N ALA A 79 -17.88 -2.69 -11.01
CA ALA A 79 -17.65 -2.37 -12.42
C ALA A 79 -17.93 -0.88 -12.68
N GLY A 80 -17.04 -0.19 -13.41
CA GLY A 80 -17.16 1.24 -13.69
C GLY A 80 -16.62 2.15 -12.58
N LEU A 81 -16.07 1.61 -11.49
CA LEU A 81 -15.56 2.45 -10.40
C LEU A 81 -14.38 3.31 -10.85
N VAL A 82 -13.48 2.79 -11.67
CA VAL A 82 -12.32 3.56 -12.16
C VAL A 82 -12.79 4.80 -12.91
N GLU A 83 -13.71 4.63 -13.88
CA GLU A 83 -14.28 5.70 -14.65
C GLU A 83 -14.97 6.73 -13.75
N ALA A 84 -15.76 6.26 -12.79
CA ALA A 84 -16.45 7.13 -11.85
C ALA A 84 -15.50 7.96 -10.97
N LEU A 85 -14.36 7.41 -10.57
CA LEU A 85 -13.32 8.12 -9.82
C LEU A 85 -12.61 9.17 -10.70
N LEU A 86 -12.29 8.83 -11.94
CA LEU A 86 -11.66 9.75 -12.90
C LEU A 86 -12.58 10.94 -13.22
N GLU A 87 -13.88 10.71 -13.43
CA GLU A 87 -14.89 11.75 -13.63
C GLU A 87 -14.95 12.74 -12.45
N ARG A 88 -14.58 12.31 -11.25
CA ARG A 88 -14.54 13.11 -10.02
C ARG A 88 -13.18 13.74 -9.76
N GLY A 89 -12.30 13.71 -10.76
CA GLY A 89 -11.00 14.40 -10.73
C GLY A 89 -9.87 13.62 -10.05
N LEU A 90 -10.03 12.33 -9.78
CA LEU A 90 -8.89 11.51 -9.42
C LEU A 90 -8.00 11.33 -10.67
N VAL A 91 -6.71 11.32 -10.45
CA VAL A 91 -5.71 11.21 -11.53
C VAL A 91 -5.14 9.79 -11.47
N PRO A 92 -5.11 9.06 -12.62
CA PRO A 92 -4.51 7.74 -12.63
C PRO A 92 -3.02 7.83 -12.34
N ASP A 93 -2.52 6.92 -11.53
CA ASP A 93 -1.08 6.71 -11.40
C ASP A 93 -0.56 6.16 -12.73
N ARG A 94 0.58 6.67 -13.20
CA ARG A 94 1.13 6.31 -14.50
C ARG A 94 2.10 5.14 -14.45
N ASP A 95 2.45 4.70 -13.24
CA ASP A 95 3.32 3.56 -13.06
C ASP A 95 2.60 2.26 -13.37
N PRO A 96 3.36 1.20 -13.76
CA PRO A 96 2.75 -0.05 -14.20
C PRO A 96 1.84 -0.62 -13.13
N TYR A 97 0.76 -1.24 -13.59
CA TYR A 97 -0.16 -1.96 -12.71
C TYR A 97 0.62 -2.95 -11.84
N ALA A 98 0.42 -2.88 -10.54
CA ALA A 98 1.00 -3.84 -9.62
C ALA A 98 0.40 -5.23 -9.90
N VAL A 99 1.25 -6.23 -10.08
CA VAL A 99 0.84 -7.62 -10.18
C VAL A 99 1.10 -8.29 -8.85
N ALA A 100 0.03 -8.64 -8.14
CA ALA A 100 0.14 -9.39 -6.90
C ALA A 100 0.29 -10.88 -7.20
N LEU A 101 1.28 -11.50 -6.59
CA LEU A 101 1.50 -12.94 -6.64
C LEU A 101 1.19 -13.56 -5.28
N VAL A 102 0.41 -14.63 -5.27
CA VAL A 102 0.11 -15.39 -4.05
C VAL A 102 0.75 -16.76 -4.16
N LEU A 103 1.58 -17.07 -3.18
CA LEU A 103 2.13 -18.41 -3.04
C LEU A 103 1.07 -19.30 -2.37
N THR A 104 0.50 -20.22 -3.14
CA THR A 104 -0.55 -21.15 -2.68
C THR A 104 -0.03 -22.54 -2.33
N ARG A 105 1.27 -22.75 -2.47
CA ARG A 105 1.97 -23.99 -2.15
C ARG A 105 3.20 -23.64 -1.33
N GLU A 106 3.72 -24.59 -0.61
CA GLU A 106 5.02 -24.44 0.04
C GLU A 106 6.08 -24.05 -0.99
N PRO A 107 6.90 -23.00 -0.70
CA PRO A 107 7.95 -22.61 -1.61
C PRO A 107 8.92 -23.78 -1.85
N PRO A 108 9.50 -23.89 -3.05
CA PRO A 108 10.54 -24.87 -3.27
C PRO A 108 11.71 -24.61 -2.31
N GLU A 109 12.41 -25.66 -1.94
CA GLU A 109 13.62 -25.51 -1.12
C GLU A 109 14.57 -24.49 -1.79
N ILE A 110 14.98 -23.51 -0.99
CA ILE A 110 15.89 -22.47 -1.47
C ILE A 110 17.24 -23.14 -1.73
N SER A 111 17.84 -22.87 -2.90
CA SER A 111 19.19 -23.32 -3.21
C SER A 111 20.16 -22.93 -2.07
N PRO A 112 21.03 -23.83 -1.62
CA PRO A 112 21.99 -23.55 -0.54
C PRO A 112 22.99 -22.42 -0.85
N ILE A 113 22.97 -21.92 -2.09
CA ILE A 113 23.76 -20.75 -2.52
C ILE A 113 23.26 -19.44 -1.88
N PHE A 114 21.97 -19.40 -1.50
CA PHE A 114 21.35 -18.21 -0.89
C PHE A 114 20.98 -18.50 0.57
N ALA A 115 21.50 -17.66 1.47
CA ALA A 115 21.11 -17.66 2.88
C ALA A 115 20.45 -16.35 3.22
N ALA A 116 19.19 -16.41 3.70
CA ALA A 116 18.55 -15.26 4.32
C ALA A 116 18.96 -15.20 5.79
N ARG A 117 19.41 -14.04 6.24
CA ARG A 117 19.72 -13.79 7.65
C ARG A 117 19.07 -12.50 8.13
N ARG A 118 18.86 -12.43 9.42
CA ARG A 118 18.36 -11.20 10.03
C ARG A 118 19.46 -10.14 10.05
N VAL A 119 19.09 -8.90 9.79
CA VAL A 119 19.94 -7.73 9.99
C VAL A 119 19.96 -7.41 11.48
N GLU A 120 21.14 -7.30 12.08
CA GLU A 120 21.31 -7.13 13.52
C GLU A 120 22.04 -5.84 13.88
N THR A 121 22.75 -5.22 12.92
CA THR A 121 23.52 -3.99 13.15
C THR A 121 23.10 -2.88 12.20
N LEU A 122 23.42 -1.63 12.56
CA LEU A 122 23.17 -0.48 11.70
C LEU A 122 23.95 -0.60 10.37
N GLU A 123 25.20 -1.02 10.41
CA GLU A 123 26.04 -1.21 9.24
C GLU A 123 25.43 -2.22 8.26
N GLU A 124 24.88 -3.32 8.78
CA GLU A 124 24.18 -4.31 7.95
C GLU A 124 22.90 -3.76 7.36
N LEU A 125 22.18 -2.90 8.11
CA LEU A 125 20.97 -2.24 7.61
C LEU A 125 21.32 -1.27 6.49
N GLU A 126 22.36 -0.47 6.65
CA GLU A 126 22.87 0.45 5.63
C GLU A 126 23.26 -0.30 4.36
N ALA A 127 24.01 -1.40 4.51
CA ALA A 127 24.37 -2.24 3.37
C ALA A 127 23.16 -2.87 2.67
N ALA A 128 22.14 -3.30 3.41
CA ALA A 128 20.91 -3.82 2.83
C ALA A 128 20.10 -2.72 2.10
N CYS A 129 20.06 -1.51 2.65
CA CYS A 129 19.43 -0.36 2.01
C CYS A 129 20.14 0.04 0.72
N GLU A 130 21.47 0.03 0.68
CA GLU A 130 22.24 0.30 -0.55
C GLU A 130 21.86 -0.66 -1.68
N VAL A 131 21.82 -1.96 -1.39
CA VAL A 131 21.40 -2.98 -2.36
C VAL A 131 19.97 -2.71 -2.86
N GLN A 132 19.06 -2.37 -1.95
CA GLN A 132 17.68 -2.05 -2.31
C GLN A 132 17.61 -0.79 -3.19
N TRP A 133 18.31 0.27 -2.83
CA TRP A 133 18.32 1.51 -3.60
C TRP A 133 18.91 1.34 -5.00
N GLU A 134 19.93 0.52 -5.12
CA GLU A 134 20.51 0.17 -6.42
C GLU A 134 19.52 -0.62 -7.28
N ALA A 135 18.93 -1.67 -6.69
CA ALA A 135 17.97 -2.54 -7.39
C ALA A 135 16.73 -1.79 -7.89
N PHE A 136 16.24 -0.81 -7.13
CA PHE A 136 15.06 -0.01 -7.49
C PHE A 136 15.39 1.31 -8.18
N GLY A 137 16.67 1.61 -8.45
CA GLY A 137 17.09 2.85 -9.10
C GLY A 137 16.73 4.10 -8.30
N SER A 138 16.76 4.01 -6.96
CA SER A 138 16.35 5.09 -6.07
C SER A 138 17.18 6.36 -6.26
N THR A 139 16.51 7.49 -6.39
CA THR A 139 17.16 8.79 -6.50
C THR A 139 17.81 9.23 -5.18
N PRO A 140 18.78 10.16 -5.17
CA PRO A 140 19.37 10.68 -3.95
C PRO A 140 18.33 11.24 -2.95
N ALA A 141 17.28 11.89 -3.43
CA ALA A 141 16.20 12.41 -2.58
C ALA A 141 15.40 11.30 -1.89
N GLN A 142 15.16 10.18 -2.59
CA GLN A 142 14.50 9.02 -2.00
C GLN A 142 15.38 8.31 -0.96
N ARG A 143 16.70 8.29 -1.18
CA ARG A 143 17.67 7.71 -0.22
C ARG A 143 17.75 8.50 1.09
N LEU A 144 17.61 9.83 1.04
CA LEU A 144 17.58 10.71 2.22
C LEU A 144 16.35 10.50 3.11
N ASN A 145 15.24 9.99 2.54
CA ASN A 145 14.01 9.69 3.26
C ASN A 145 13.93 8.21 3.72
N GLY A 146 15.02 7.45 3.56
CA GLY A 146 15.13 6.09 4.10
C GLY A 146 15.07 6.07 5.62
N PRO A 147 15.10 4.87 6.24
CA PRO A 147 15.01 4.73 7.68
C PRO A 147 16.15 5.49 8.36
N GLN A 148 15.86 6.69 8.82
CA GLN A 148 16.78 7.42 9.68
C GLN A 148 16.63 6.86 11.08
N SER A 149 17.76 6.54 11.73
CA SER A 149 17.78 6.22 13.15
C SER A 149 17.11 7.38 13.89
N ARG A 150 16.01 7.11 14.55
CA ARG A 150 15.47 8.02 15.56
C ARG A 150 16.29 7.78 16.81
N ASP A 151 17.16 8.72 17.12
CA ASP A 151 17.78 8.86 18.43
C ASP A 151 16.72 9.03 19.52
#